data_a3164b48631f8653735669a137a0db9d
#
_entry.id   a3164b48631f8653735669a137a0db9d
#
_cell.length_a   1.000
_cell.length_b   1.000
_cell.length_c   1.000
_cell.angle_alpha   90.00
_cell.angle_beta   90.00
_cell.angle_gamma   90.00
#
_symmetry.space_group_name_H-M   'P 1'
#
loop_
_entity.id
_entity.type
_entity.pdbx_description
1 polymer ?
#
loop_
_entity_poly.entity_id
_entity_poly.type
_entity_poly.pdbx_seq_one_letter_code
_entity_poly.pdbx_strand_id
1 'polypeptide(L)'
;MLKIENIHKKKIVINNMIIEKNKNSLIKTIKKIRKKINFVPTMGNLHEGHLNLIKSAIKQEHFSLVSIFVNKLQFNSEQDFKKYPRTINNDLKLLQKIGVDLVFLPHDDFISKNSFEFEFDNLNNMLCGIDRPGHFEGVVTVMYNFLDLIR
;
A
#
# COMPACT_ATOMS: atom_id res chain seq x y z
N MET A 1 7.59 -15.00 19.43
CA MET A 1 8.39 -14.14 18.53
C MET A 1 8.34 -14.75 17.14
N LEU A 2 7.48 -14.23 16.25
CA LEU A 2 7.32 -14.77 14.89
C LEU A 2 8.50 -14.28 14.04
N LYS A 3 9.43 -15.19 13.69
CA LYS A 3 10.47 -14.92 12.70
C LYS A 3 9.85 -14.92 11.31
N ILE A 4 9.85 -13.77 10.66
CA ILE A 4 9.36 -13.60 9.26
C ILE A 4 10.50 -13.86 8.26
N GLU A 5 11.43 -14.73 8.58
CA GLU A 5 12.50 -15.16 7.69
C GLU A 5 12.03 -16.36 6.87
N ASN A 6 11.88 -16.22 5.58
CA ASN A 6 11.50 -17.21 4.56
C ASN A 6 10.06 -17.17 4.02
N ILE A 7 9.63 -16.02 3.51
CA ILE A 7 8.28 -15.89 2.97
C ILE A 7 8.31 -15.50 1.48
N HIS A 8 9.02 -16.22 0.66
CA HIS A 8 9.09 -15.87 -0.77
C HIS A 8 8.01 -16.46 -1.67
N LYS A 9 7.10 -17.35 -1.18
CA LYS A 9 6.15 -18.03 -2.10
C LYS A 9 4.77 -18.41 -1.54
N LYS A 10 4.38 -18.07 -0.31
CA LYS A 10 3.07 -18.54 0.22
C LYS A 10 2.23 -17.38 0.79
N LYS A 11 0.92 -17.42 0.48
CA LYS A 11 -0.12 -16.69 1.19
C LYS A 11 -0.01 -16.99 2.68
N ILE A 12 0.07 -15.95 3.51
CA ILE A 12 0.14 -16.07 4.97
C ILE A 12 -1.21 -15.64 5.51
N VAL A 13 -1.73 -16.39 6.44
CA VAL A 13 -2.95 -16.02 7.17
C VAL A 13 -2.59 -15.93 8.66
N ILE A 14 -2.82 -14.77 9.26
CA ILE A 14 -2.61 -14.54 10.68
C ILE A 14 -3.94 -14.10 11.27
N ASN A 15 -4.56 -14.97 12.10
CA ASN A 15 -5.84 -14.68 12.76
C ASN A 15 -6.87 -14.05 11.79
N ASN A 16 -7.16 -14.73 10.68
CA ASN A 16 -8.05 -14.34 9.59
C ASN A 16 -7.58 -13.20 8.68
N MET A 17 -6.53 -12.46 9.02
CA MET A 17 -5.93 -11.46 8.12
C MET A 17 -5.03 -12.15 7.09
N ILE A 18 -5.29 -11.89 5.81
CA ILE A 18 -4.51 -12.41 4.69
C ILE A 18 -3.35 -11.45 4.41
N ILE A 19 -2.15 -11.97 4.18
CA ILE A 19 -1.01 -11.18 3.72
C ILE A 19 -0.58 -11.69 2.35
N GLU A 20 -0.59 -10.81 1.37
CA GLU A 20 -0.14 -11.08 0.01
C GLU A 20 1.07 -10.20 -0.32
N LYS A 21 2.08 -10.77 -0.98
CA LYS A 21 3.30 -10.05 -1.38
C LYS A 21 3.48 -10.01 -2.89
N ASN A 22 2.80 -10.87 -3.61
CA ASN A 22 2.94 -11.06 -5.04
C ASN A 22 1.68 -10.62 -5.77
N LYS A 23 1.83 -9.89 -6.90
CA LYS A 23 0.71 -9.43 -7.75
C LYS A 23 -0.23 -10.57 -8.16
N ASN A 24 0.32 -11.67 -8.66
CA ASN A 24 -0.47 -12.79 -9.15
C ASN A 24 -1.24 -13.50 -8.02
N SER A 25 -0.65 -13.58 -6.83
CA SER A 25 -1.30 -14.14 -5.64
C SER A 25 -2.44 -13.22 -5.18
N LEU A 26 -2.21 -11.92 -5.15
CA LEU A 26 -3.25 -10.94 -4.81
C LEU A 26 -4.43 -11.03 -5.78
N ILE A 27 -4.20 -11.03 -7.10
CA ILE A 27 -5.26 -11.17 -8.12
C ILE A 27 -6.09 -12.44 -7.89
N LYS A 28 -5.43 -13.58 -7.62
CA LYS A 28 -6.14 -14.84 -7.32
C LYS A 28 -6.99 -14.76 -6.06
N THR A 29 -6.53 -14.02 -5.06
CA THR A 29 -7.29 -13.80 -3.82
C THR A 29 -8.47 -12.86 -4.06
N ILE A 30 -8.27 -11.74 -4.76
CA ILE A 30 -9.31 -10.75 -5.07
C ILE A 30 -10.45 -11.40 -5.89
N LYS A 31 -10.13 -12.21 -6.90
CA LYS A 31 -11.14 -12.91 -7.72
C LYS A 31 -12.09 -13.82 -6.93
N LYS A 32 -11.73 -14.21 -5.72
CA LYS A 32 -12.58 -15.02 -4.83
C LYS A 32 -13.48 -14.19 -3.92
N ILE A 33 -13.21 -12.88 -3.83
CA ILE A 33 -13.97 -11.96 -2.99
C ILE A 33 -15.27 -11.61 -3.70
N ARG A 34 -16.41 -11.77 -3.01
CA ARG A 34 -17.74 -11.44 -3.52
C ARG A 34 -18.27 -10.10 -3.00
N LYS A 35 -17.57 -9.52 -2.04
CA LYS A 35 -17.89 -8.21 -1.46
C LYS A 35 -17.19 -7.09 -2.25
N LYS A 36 -17.71 -5.88 -2.16
CA LYS A 36 -16.98 -4.68 -2.57
C LYS A 36 -15.70 -4.55 -1.76
N ILE A 37 -14.65 -4.04 -2.37
CA ILE A 37 -13.36 -3.86 -1.74
C ILE A 37 -13.18 -2.38 -1.37
N ASN A 38 -12.93 -2.12 -0.09
CA ASN A 38 -12.45 -0.84 0.37
C ASN A 38 -10.93 -0.89 0.42
N PHE A 39 -10.29 -0.15 -0.47
CA PHE A 39 -8.83 -0.09 -0.56
C PHE A 39 -8.28 1.14 0.15
N VAL A 40 -7.31 0.94 1.03
CA VAL A 40 -6.60 2.00 1.75
C VAL A 40 -5.09 1.87 1.48
N PRO A 41 -4.54 2.68 0.57
CA PRO A 41 -3.11 2.70 0.31
C PRO A 41 -2.35 3.41 1.43
N THR A 42 -1.22 2.83 1.86
CA THR A 42 -0.32 3.43 2.83
C THR A 42 1.15 3.17 2.49
N MET A 43 2.04 3.93 3.09
CA MET A 43 3.48 3.66 3.03
C MET A 43 3.99 2.96 4.31
N GLY A 44 3.11 2.51 5.18
CA GLY A 44 3.47 2.02 6.50
C GLY A 44 3.74 3.14 7.51
N ASN A 45 4.41 2.81 8.63
CA ASN A 45 4.59 3.70 9.77
C ASN A 45 3.24 4.25 10.25
N LEU A 46 2.31 3.34 10.47
CA LEU A 46 0.92 3.65 10.74
C LEU A 46 0.75 4.42 12.05
N HIS A 47 -0.02 5.50 12.01
CA HIS A 47 -0.40 6.32 13.14
C HIS A 47 -1.94 6.46 13.21
N GLU A 48 -2.45 7.13 14.24
CA GLU A 48 -3.90 7.24 14.49
C GLU A 48 -4.69 7.77 13.28
N GLY A 49 -4.15 8.67 12.48
CA GLY A 49 -4.80 9.16 11.26
C GLY A 49 -5.06 8.03 10.25
N HIS A 50 -4.04 7.19 9.98
CA HIS A 50 -4.20 6.01 9.14
C HIS A 50 -5.20 5.02 9.74
N LEU A 51 -5.10 4.74 11.05
CA LEU A 51 -5.98 3.80 11.72
C LEU A 51 -7.44 4.23 11.70
N ASN A 52 -7.73 5.51 11.83
CA ASN A 52 -9.08 6.06 11.75
C ASN A 52 -9.68 5.92 10.36
N LEU A 53 -8.90 6.19 9.30
CA LEU A 53 -9.31 5.96 7.92
C LEU A 53 -9.61 4.48 7.66
N ILE A 54 -8.73 3.59 8.10
CA ILE A 54 -8.90 2.14 7.93
C ILE A 54 -10.11 1.62 8.72
N LYS A 55 -10.31 2.07 9.96
CA LYS A 55 -11.50 1.73 10.75
C LYS A 55 -12.80 2.16 10.04
N SER A 56 -12.80 3.32 9.39
CA SER A 56 -13.96 3.77 8.59
C SER A 56 -14.20 2.88 7.37
N ALA A 57 -13.15 2.39 6.72
CA ALA A 57 -13.25 1.45 5.62
C ALA A 57 -13.82 0.09 6.07
N ILE A 58 -13.43 -0.40 7.25
CA ILE A 58 -13.92 -1.68 7.81
C ILE A 58 -15.42 -1.61 8.17
N LYS A 59 -15.90 -0.49 8.72
CA LYS A 59 -17.29 -0.32 9.17
C LYS A 59 -18.35 -0.50 8.06
N GLN A 60 -17.98 -0.41 6.79
CA GLN A 60 -18.91 -0.47 5.66
C GLN A 60 -19.28 -1.90 5.22
N GLU A 61 -18.96 -2.92 6.00
CA GLU A 61 -19.19 -4.35 5.68
C GLU A 61 -18.56 -4.82 4.35
N HIS A 62 -17.74 -4.00 3.75
CA HIS A 62 -16.94 -4.34 2.58
C HIS A 62 -15.68 -5.11 2.98
N PHE A 63 -15.02 -5.71 2.01
CA PHE A 63 -13.74 -6.35 2.23
C PHE A 63 -12.64 -5.29 2.30
N SER A 64 -11.94 -5.22 3.42
CA SER A 64 -10.89 -4.22 3.64
C SER A 64 -9.54 -4.71 3.10
N LEU A 65 -8.95 -3.94 2.18
CA LEU A 65 -7.63 -4.15 1.64
C LEU A 65 -6.74 -2.95 1.96
N VAL A 66 -5.63 -3.20 2.64
CA VAL A 66 -4.64 -2.16 2.97
C VAL A 66 -3.34 -2.50 2.25
N SER A 67 -2.71 -1.55 1.56
CA SER A 67 -1.34 -1.73 1.09
C SER A 67 -0.33 -1.05 2.01
N ILE A 68 0.85 -1.65 2.15
CA ILE A 68 2.03 -1.01 2.75
C ILE A 68 3.13 -1.06 1.71
N PHE A 69 3.41 0.08 1.08
CA PHE A 69 4.43 0.20 0.05
C PHE A 69 5.09 1.58 0.09
N VAL A 70 6.39 1.59 0.38
CA VAL A 70 7.18 2.84 0.35
C VAL A 70 7.54 3.14 -1.09
N ASN A 71 6.74 4.03 -1.72
CA ASN A 71 6.89 4.38 -3.12
C ASN A 71 8.07 5.32 -3.36
N LYS A 72 9.13 4.84 -3.99
CA LYS A 72 10.33 5.65 -4.26
C LYS A 72 10.04 6.87 -5.16
N LEU A 73 9.08 6.76 -6.08
CA LEU A 73 8.78 7.80 -7.06
C LEU A 73 8.25 9.11 -6.45
N GLN A 74 7.70 9.05 -5.23
CA GLN A 74 7.16 10.24 -4.56
C GLN A 74 8.13 10.93 -3.60
N PHE A 75 9.42 10.50 -3.59
CA PHE A 75 10.49 11.11 -2.80
C PHE A 75 11.40 11.95 -3.67
N ASN A 76 11.70 13.17 -3.25
CA ASN A 76 12.58 14.07 -3.97
C ASN A 76 14.05 13.68 -3.86
N SER A 77 14.42 12.97 -2.79
CA SER A 77 15.80 12.55 -2.58
C SER A 77 15.85 11.07 -2.20
N GLU A 78 16.90 10.41 -2.65
CA GLU A 78 17.19 9.04 -2.25
C GLU A 78 17.48 8.93 -0.75
N GLN A 79 17.99 10.00 -0.15
CA GLN A 79 18.28 10.07 1.28
C GLN A 79 17.00 10.02 2.11
N ASP A 80 15.95 10.75 1.72
CA ASP A 80 14.66 10.76 2.41
C ASP A 80 13.95 9.41 2.24
N PHE A 81 14.01 8.82 1.04
CA PHE A 81 13.50 7.47 0.82
C PHE A 81 14.19 6.42 1.72
N LYS A 82 15.52 6.51 1.88
CA LYS A 82 16.28 5.60 2.76
C LYS A 82 15.97 5.79 4.24
N LYS A 83 15.72 7.04 4.66
CA LYS A 83 15.39 7.39 6.04
C LYS A 83 13.94 7.09 6.41
N TYR A 84 13.06 6.86 5.41
CA TYR A 84 11.64 6.62 5.69
C TYR A 84 11.46 5.40 6.60
N PRO A 85 10.70 5.53 7.70
CA PRO A 85 10.58 4.46 8.69
C PRO A 85 9.85 3.24 8.12
N ARG A 86 10.42 2.06 8.32
CA ARG A 86 9.89 0.77 7.88
C ARG A 86 9.52 -0.07 9.09
N THR A 87 8.28 0.03 9.53
CA THR A 87 7.76 -0.56 10.76
C THR A 87 6.80 -1.73 10.50
N ILE A 88 7.02 -2.50 9.43
CA ILE A 88 6.11 -3.53 8.91
C ILE A 88 5.56 -4.45 10.00
N ASN A 89 6.40 -4.93 10.93
CA ASN A 89 5.97 -5.84 12.00
C ASN A 89 4.97 -5.18 12.96
N ASN A 90 5.19 -3.91 13.28
CA ASN A 90 4.28 -3.14 14.13
C ASN A 90 2.99 -2.80 13.36
N ASP A 91 3.13 -2.38 12.11
CA ASP A 91 1.99 -2.05 11.25
C ASP A 91 1.05 -3.25 11.08
N LEU A 92 1.60 -4.44 10.81
CA LEU A 92 0.81 -5.67 10.70
C LEU A 92 0.06 -6.01 12.00
N LYS A 93 0.69 -5.81 13.18
CA LYS A 93 0.00 -6.00 14.47
C LYS A 93 -1.16 -5.04 14.65
N LEU A 94 -0.97 -3.76 14.28
CA LEU A 94 -2.01 -2.75 14.35
C LEU A 94 -3.19 -3.08 13.42
N LEU A 95 -2.90 -3.44 12.15
CA LEU A 95 -3.92 -3.81 11.16
C LEU A 95 -4.69 -5.06 11.58
N GLN A 96 -4.00 -6.06 12.11
CA GLN A 96 -4.62 -7.26 12.66
C GLN A 96 -5.56 -6.95 13.83
N LYS A 97 -5.11 -6.10 14.76
CA LYS A 97 -5.90 -5.70 15.95
C LYS A 97 -7.20 -5.00 15.58
N ILE A 98 -7.21 -4.20 14.50
CA ILE A 98 -8.40 -3.48 14.04
C ILE A 98 -9.26 -4.29 13.06
N GLY A 99 -8.85 -5.51 12.67
CA GLY A 99 -9.67 -6.44 11.89
C GLY A 99 -9.60 -6.23 10.38
N VAL A 100 -8.45 -5.84 9.83
CA VAL A 100 -8.24 -5.76 8.37
C VAL A 100 -8.27 -7.16 7.76
N ASP A 101 -9.00 -7.33 6.63
CA ASP A 101 -9.14 -8.62 5.96
C ASP A 101 -7.90 -9.02 5.16
N LEU A 102 -7.29 -8.07 4.42
CA LEU A 102 -6.12 -8.31 3.58
C LEU A 102 -5.11 -7.16 3.64
N VAL A 103 -3.84 -7.53 3.79
CA VAL A 103 -2.71 -6.60 3.64
C VAL A 103 -1.89 -7.00 2.42
N PHE A 104 -1.64 -6.05 1.53
CA PHE A 104 -0.75 -6.22 0.39
C PHE A 104 0.60 -5.55 0.66
N LEU A 105 1.67 -6.34 0.64
CA LEU A 105 3.05 -5.91 0.84
C LEU A 105 3.84 -6.17 -0.46
N PRO A 106 3.68 -5.35 -1.50
CA PRO A 106 4.43 -5.57 -2.74
C PRO A 106 5.94 -5.44 -2.51
N HIS A 107 6.72 -6.08 -3.37
CA HIS A 107 8.17 -5.87 -3.44
C HIS A 107 8.50 -4.51 -4.06
N ASP A 108 9.75 -4.07 -3.90
CA ASP A 108 10.23 -2.77 -4.37
C ASP A 108 10.12 -2.59 -5.90
N ASP A 109 10.07 -3.69 -6.66
CA ASP A 109 9.84 -3.73 -8.11
C ASP A 109 8.36 -3.68 -8.51
N PHE A 110 7.46 -3.41 -7.57
CA PHE A 110 6.02 -3.33 -7.81
C PHE A 110 5.66 -2.36 -8.94
N ILE A 111 6.33 -1.22 -8.97
CA ILE A 111 6.23 -0.25 -10.06
C ILE A 111 7.38 -0.51 -11.02
N SER A 112 7.06 -1.00 -12.22
CA SER A 112 8.06 -1.22 -13.25
C SER A 112 8.51 0.09 -13.89
N LYS A 113 9.71 0.10 -14.50
CA LYS A 113 10.20 1.25 -15.27
C LYS A 113 9.34 1.58 -16.50
N ASN A 114 8.46 0.68 -16.92
CA ASN A 114 7.50 0.85 -18.01
C ASN A 114 6.09 1.21 -17.50
N SER A 115 5.96 1.69 -16.26
CA SER A 115 4.71 2.24 -15.75
C SER A 115 4.36 3.50 -16.52
N PHE A 116 3.06 3.76 -16.67
CA PHE A 116 2.60 5.03 -17.25
C PHE A 116 3.19 6.19 -16.43
N GLU A 117 3.77 7.15 -17.13
CA GLU A 117 4.19 8.41 -16.56
C GLU A 117 3.04 9.40 -16.72
N PHE A 118 2.72 10.10 -15.65
CA PHE A 118 1.71 11.14 -15.62
C PHE A 118 2.41 12.48 -15.50
N GLU A 119 2.06 13.43 -16.37
CA GLU A 119 2.52 14.81 -16.31
C GLU A 119 1.36 15.71 -15.92
N PHE A 120 1.63 16.67 -15.04
CA PHE A 120 0.64 17.64 -14.59
C PHE A 120 1.18 19.06 -14.75
N ASP A 121 0.54 19.85 -15.59
CA ASP A 121 0.99 21.21 -15.93
C ASP A 121 1.02 22.16 -14.72
N ASN A 122 0.14 21.98 -13.73
CA ASN A 122 -0.05 22.95 -12.66
C ASN A 122 0.12 22.41 -11.23
N LEU A 123 0.04 21.10 -11.00
CA LEU A 123 0.13 20.54 -9.63
C LEU A 123 1.50 20.73 -9.01
N ASN A 124 2.56 20.72 -9.81
CA ASN A 124 3.93 20.97 -9.37
C ASN A 124 4.17 22.39 -8.88
N ASN A 125 3.28 23.33 -9.23
CA ASN A 125 3.35 24.72 -8.84
C ASN A 125 2.42 25.07 -7.67
N MET A 126 1.81 24.08 -7.03
CA MET A 126 0.82 24.27 -5.96
C MET A 126 1.14 23.36 -4.76
N LEU A 127 0.90 23.89 -3.54
CA LEU A 127 0.99 23.12 -2.29
C LEU A 127 2.31 22.32 -2.18
N CYS A 128 2.22 21.03 -1.91
CA CYS A 128 3.39 20.15 -1.78
C CYS A 128 4.22 20.00 -3.08
N GLY A 129 3.66 20.35 -4.25
CA GLY A 129 4.39 20.27 -5.53
C GLY A 129 5.54 21.26 -5.59
N ILE A 130 5.40 22.44 -4.97
CA ILE A 130 6.47 23.48 -4.91
C ILE A 130 7.70 22.94 -4.19
N ASP A 131 7.49 22.30 -3.02
CA ASP A 131 8.56 21.78 -2.18
C ASP A 131 9.04 20.39 -2.61
N ARG A 132 8.21 19.69 -3.41
CA ARG A 132 8.42 18.30 -3.82
C ARG A 132 8.10 18.07 -5.30
N PRO A 133 8.94 18.57 -6.23
CA PRO A 133 8.76 18.33 -7.66
C PRO A 133 8.68 16.84 -7.98
N GLY A 134 7.69 16.43 -8.80
CA GLY A 134 7.47 15.02 -9.14
C GLY A 134 6.71 14.18 -8.09
N HIS A 135 6.37 14.77 -6.94
CA HIS A 135 5.64 14.05 -5.89
C HIS A 135 4.28 13.56 -6.36
N PHE A 136 3.50 14.41 -7.01
CA PHE A 136 2.14 14.07 -7.45
C PHE A 136 2.16 13.03 -8.58
N GLU A 137 3.10 13.11 -9.51
CA GLU A 137 3.30 12.11 -10.56
C GLU A 137 3.62 10.75 -9.94
N GLY A 138 4.50 10.72 -8.94
CA GLY A 138 4.81 9.50 -8.19
C GLY A 138 3.60 8.92 -7.47
N VAL A 139 2.76 9.77 -6.85
CA VAL A 139 1.53 9.34 -6.17
C VAL A 139 0.52 8.78 -7.17
N VAL A 140 0.25 9.48 -8.29
CA VAL A 140 -0.71 9.01 -9.28
C VAL A 140 -0.23 7.73 -9.95
N THR A 141 1.05 7.62 -10.24
CA THR A 141 1.64 6.40 -10.81
C THR A 141 1.41 5.18 -9.90
N VAL A 142 1.68 5.30 -8.60
CA VAL A 142 1.46 4.19 -7.68
C VAL A 142 -0.03 3.87 -7.53
N MET A 143 -0.87 4.88 -7.45
CA MET A 143 -2.33 4.70 -7.35
C MET A 143 -2.91 4.02 -8.59
N TYR A 144 -2.48 4.43 -9.78
CA TYR A 144 -2.86 3.76 -11.02
C TYR A 144 -2.51 2.26 -11.01
N ASN A 145 -1.27 1.92 -10.63
CA ASN A 145 -0.83 0.53 -10.55
C ASN A 145 -1.64 -0.29 -9.53
N PHE A 146 -1.99 0.29 -8.38
CA PHE A 146 -2.84 -0.38 -7.41
C PHE A 146 -4.27 -0.59 -7.92
N LEU A 147 -4.89 0.46 -8.46
CA LEU A 147 -6.28 0.40 -8.93
C LEU A 147 -6.42 -0.56 -10.13
N ASP A 148 -5.45 -0.55 -11.06
CA ASP A 148 -5.42 -1.51 -12.18
C ASP A 148 -5.32 -2.96 -11.70
N LEU A 149 -4.61 -3.21 -10.62
CA LEU A 149 -4.44 -4.53 -10.03
C LEU A 149 -5.68 -5.02 -9.27
N ILE A 150 -6.47 -4.09 -8.67
CA ILE A 150 -7.59 -4.40 -7.77
C ILE A 150 -8.95 -4.45 -8.51
N ARG A 151 -9.05 -3.84 -9.68
CA ARG A 151 -10.27 -3.80 -10.51
C ARG A 151 -10.79 -5.18 -10.93
#